data_fbce7501b9feb1360c57907edce92331
#
_entry.id   fbce7501b9feb1360c57907edce92331
#
_cell.length_a   1.000
_cell.length_b   1.000
_cell.length_c   1.000
_cell.angle_alpha   90.00
_cell.angle_beta   90.00
_cell.angle_gamma   90.00
#
_symmetry.space_group_name_H-M   'P 1'
#
loop_
_entity.id
_entity.type
_entity.pdbx_description
1 polymer ?
#
loop_
_entity_poly.entity_id
_entity_poly.type
_entity_poly.pdbx_seq_one_letter_code
_entity_poly.pdbx_strand_id
1 'polypeptide(L)'
;MSDASRVAVVTGATSGIGKATVQALRGKGLTVYAVGRNEEALSELATTCGAKTIRADVRDTAAIVAVLNGVEVDILVNNAGILSTRAVFQDIDPAEIDAMIDVNLKAPMHLTRALLPGMVARRRGHLIFIGSIGGQSAFPNSSAYGASKAGLSLFCDNLRLDLLGSSVRVSEIVPGRVETSLYRTSIPDNQASAVLYDGYRSLQPENIARVIENVIDLPVFVDVARVEVYPTDQASGGGTMVKFQA
;
A
#
# COMPACT_ATOMS: atom_id res chain seq x y z
N MET A 1 25.37 8.62 -17.47
CA MET A 1 24.31 9.50 -16.95
C MET A 1 24.36 9.38 -15.45
N SER A 2 24.53 10.48 -14.71
CA SER A 2 24.61 10.45 -13.25
C SER A 2 23.34 9.81 -12.70
N ASP A 3 23.51 8.81 -11.86
CA ASP A 3 22.45 8.08 -11.14
C ASP A 3 21.88 9.06 -10.08
N ALA A 4 21.11 10.05 -10.54
CA ALA A 4 20.38 10.92 -9.62
C ALA A 4 19.46 9.99 -8.82
N SER A 5 19.61 10.00 -7.49
CA SER A 5 18.82 9.14 -6.59
C SER A 5 17.34 9.25 -6.94
N ARG A 6 16.71 8.12 -7.33
CA ARG A 6 15.25 8.06 -7.59
C ARG A 6 14.49 8.55 -6.36
N VAL A 7 13.41 9.27 -6.62
CA VAL A 7 12.53 9.79 -5.56
C VAL A 7 11.28 8.93 -5.44
N ALA A 8 11.02 8.45 -4.23
CA ALA A 8 9.83 7.69 -3.90
C ALA A 8 8.94 8.43 -2.87
N VAL A 9 7.63 8.31 -3.05
CA VAL A 9 6.62 8.74 -2.07
C VAL A 9 5.90 7.48 -1.58
N VAL A 10 5.81 7.29 -0.26
CA VAL A 10 5.14 6.14 0.36
C VAL A 10 4.06 6.64 1.30
N THR A 11 2.79 6.29 1.03
CA THR A 11 1.66 6.64 1.91
C THR A 11 1.42 5.56 2.97
N GLY A 12 0.85 5.93 4.12
CA GLY A 12 0.68 5.02 5.24
C GLY A 12 2.03 4.52 5.81
N ALA A 13 3.05 5.38 5.76
CA ALA A 13 4.43 5.05 6.06
C ALA A 13 4.73 4.79 7.55
N THR A 14 3.78 5.10 8.45
CA THR A 14 4.02 5.08 9.90
C THR A 14 3.90 3.71 10.56
N SER A 15 3.51 2.68 9.82
CA SER A 15 3.39 1.31 10.35
C SER A 15 3.42 0.24 9.25
N GLY A 16 3.55 -1.01 9.64
CA GLY A 16 3.38 -2.19 8.79
C GLY A 16 4.17 -2.12 7.48
N ILE A 17 3.51 -2.48 6.39
CA ILE A 17 4.11 -2.55 5.05
C ILE A 17 4.72 -1.21 4.63
N GLY A 18 4.04 -0.08 4.91
CA GLY A 18 4.55 1.24 4.54
C GLY A 18 5.86 1.58 5.23
N LYS A 19 5.97 1.33 6.56
CA LYS A 19 7.21 1.55 7.32
C LYS A 19 8.36 0.69 6.78
N ALA A 20 8.12 -0.60 6.58
CA ALA A 20 9.10 -1.52 6.02
C ALA A 20 9.54 -1.11 4.60
N THR A 21 8.59 -0.64 3.77
CA THR A 21 8.88 -0.15 2.42
C THR A 21 9.77 1.10 2.45
N VAL A 22 9.49 2.07 3.34
CA VAL A 22 10.35 3.27 3.49
C VAL A 22 11.76 2.86 3.85
N GLN A 23 11.94 1.98 4.84
CA GLN A 23 13.25 1.51 5.28
C GLN A 23 14.01 0.77 4.16
N ALA A 24 13.33 -0.12 3.44
CA ALA A 24 13.89 -0.87 2.32
C ALA A 24 14.36 0.07 1.19
N LEU A 25 13.51 1.01 0.75
CA LEU A 25 13.86 1.95 -0.31
C LEU A 25 14.97 2.93 0.10
N ARG A 26 15.01 3.35 1.38
CA ARG A 26 16.12 4.13 1.91
C ARG A 26 17.43 3.33 1.93
N GLY A 27 17.36 2.06 2.32
CA GLY A 27 18.51 1.15 2.27
C GLY A 27 19.10 0.99 0.86
N LYS A 28 18.29 1.16 -0.19
CA LYS A 28 18.72 1.18 -1.60
C LYS A 28 19.23 2.55 -2.07
N GLY A 29 19.29 3.56 -1.21
CA GLY A 29 19.77 4.89 -1.56
C GLY A 29 18.76 5.80 -2.23
N LEU A 30 17.47 5.44 -2.31
CA LEU A 30 16.44 6.32 -2.84
C LEU A 30 16.19 7.50 -1.88
N THR A 31 15.79 8.65 -2.42
CA THR A 31 15.17 9.71 -1.63
C THR A 31 13.72 9.32 -1.38
N VAL A 32 13.31 9.13 -0.11
CA VAL A 32 11.96 8.69 0.22
C VAL A 32 11.22 9.74 1.03
N TYR A 33 10.03 10.10 0.56
CA TYR A 33 9.05 10.91 1.30
C TYR A 33 8.04 9.97 1.97
N ALA A 34 8.08 9.89 3.29
CA ALA A 34 7.20 9.10 4.13
C ALA A 34 5.96 9.92 4.52
N VAL A 35 4.79 9.53 4.03
CA VAL A 35 3.52 10.23 4.30
C VAL A 35 2.72 9.48 5.37
N GLY A 36 2.29 10.19 6.41
CA GLY A 36 1.48 9.61 7.48
C GLY A 36 0.96 10.64 8.48
N ARG A 37 0.16 10.19 9.44
CA ARG A 37 -0.46 11.06 10.46
C ARG A 37 0.30 11.09 11.79
N ASN A 38 0.95 9.98 12.14
CA ASN A 38 1.67 9.83 13.40
C ASN A 38 3.03 10.50 13.32
N GLU A 39 3.18 11.60 14.06
CA GLU A 39 4.38 12.44 14.06
C GLU A 39 5.59 11.73 14.66
N GLU A 40 5.39 10.97 15.75
CA GLU A 40 6.48 10.24 16.41
C GLU A 40 7.06 9.17 15.48
N ALA A 41 6.20 8.39 14.83
CA ALA A 41 6.64 7.37 13.88
C ALA A 41 7.31 7.97 12.61
N LEU A 42 6.87 9.14 12.16
CA LEU A 42 7.55 9.89 11.10
C LEU A 42 8.93 10.37 11.56
N SER A 43 9.04 10.93 12.78
CA SER A 43 10.31 11.35 13.36
C SER A 43 11.29 10.19 13.53
N GLU A 44 10.79 9.02 13.95
CA GLU A 44 11.58 7.78 14.01
C GLU A 44 12.15 7.43 12.64
N LEU A 45 11.33 7.44 11.58
CA LEU A 45 11.79 7.17 10.21
C LEU A 45 12.84 8.18 9.72
N ALA A 46 12.64 9.46 10.03
CA ALA A 46 13.63 10.49 9.69
C ALA A 46 14.98 10.22 10.36
N THR A 47 14.96 9.84 11.64
CA THR A 47 16.16 9.62 12.45
C THR A 47 16.86 8.31 12.08
N THR A 48 16.11 7.22 11.90
CA THR A 48 16.67 5.88 11.74
C THR A 48 17.12 5.56 10.31
N CYS A 49 16.44 6.10 9.29
CA CYS A 49 16.79 5.83 7.90
C CYS A 49 16.91 7.07 7.01
N GLY A 50 16.79 8.29 7.57
CA GLY A 50 16.93 9.54 6.83
C GLY A 50 15.79 9.77 5.82
N ALA A 51 14.59 9.27 6.08
CA ALA A 51 13.43 9.58 5.26
C ALA A 51 13.00 11.03 5.43
N LYS A 52 12.57 11.67 4.35
CA LYS A 52 11.85 12.95 4.42
C LYS A 52 10.42 12.67 4.82
N THR A 53 9.83 13.49 5.68
CA THR A 53 8.51 13.23 6.24
C THR A 53 7.48 14.24 5.79
N ILE A 54 6.26 13.77 5.55
CA ILE A 54 5.08 14.58 5.26
C ILE A 54 3.98 14.16 6.25
N ARG A 55 3.71 15.02 7.24
CA ARG A 55 2.61 14.81 8.16
C ARG A 55 1.31 15.25 7.51
N ALA A 56 0.54 14.31 7.00
CA ALA A 56 -0.74 14.56 6.36
C ALA A 56 -1.67 13.33 6.46
N ASP A 57 -2.96 13.58 6.43
CA ASP A 57 -3.94 12.54 6.09
C ASP A 57 -3.86 12.28 4.58
N VAL A 58 -3.87 11.02 4.16
CA VAL A 58 -3.78 10.66 2.74
C VAL A 58 -4.94 11.22 1.90
N ARG A 59 -6.07 11.54 2.53
CA ARG A 59 -7.23 12.19 1.90
C ARG A 59 -6.96 13.65 1.55
N ASP A 60 -6.02 14.30 2.22
CA ASP A 60 -5.59 15.67 1.91
C ASP A 60 -4.46 15.65 0.86
N THR A 61 -4.85 15.36 -0.37
CA THR A 61 -3.93 15.37 -1.51
C THR A 61 -3.24 16.72 -1.69
N ALA A 62 -3.95 17.83 -1.41
CA ALA A 62 -3.41 19.17 -1.60
C ALA A 62 -2.21 19.44 -0.66
N ALA A 63 -2.34 19.07 0.62
CA ALA A 63 -1.25 19.20 1.59
C ALA A 63 -0.02 18.36 1.19
N ILE A 64 -0.23 17.14 0.70
CA ILE A 64 0.87 16.27 0.25
C ILE A 64 1.58 16.88 -0.96
N VAL A 65 0.82 17.29 -1.97
CA VAL A 65 1.35 17.85 -3.22
C VAL A 65 2.06 19.19 -2.98
N ALA A 66 1.59 20.01 -2.05
CA ALA A 66 2.24 21.28 -1.69
C ALA A 66 3.69 21.08 -1.21
N VAL A 67 3.94 20.04 -0.41
CA VAL A 67 5.31 19.68 0.05
C VAL A 67 6.16 19.10 -1.09
N LEU A 68 5.53 18.43 -2.05
CA LEU A 68 6.20 17.82 -3.20
C LEU A 68 6.37 18.81 -4.38
N ASN A 69 6.02 20.08 -4.20
CA ASN A 69 6.16 21.07 -5.25
C ASN A 69 7.61 21.18 -5.74
N GLY A 70 7.83 21.05 -7.05
CA GLY A 70 9.16 21.00 -7.66
C GLY A 70 9.94 19.70 -7.46
N VAL A 71 9.35 18.68 -6.83
CA VAL A 71 9.97 17.36 -6.65
C VAL A 71 9.57 16.44 -7.81
N GLU A 72 10.58 15.90 -8.49
CA GLU A 72 10.35 14.87 -9.53
C GLU A 72 10.16 13.50 -8.86
N VAL A 73 8.91 13.11 -8.66
CA VAL A 73 8.57 11.80 -8.08
C VAL A 73 8.70 10.71 -9.14
N ASP A 74 9.53 9.71 -8.89
CA ASP A 74 9.73 8.55 -9.77
C ASP A 74 8.87 7.36 -9.39
N ILE A 75 8.59 7.21 -8.09
CA ILE A 75 7.87 6.05 -7.55
C ILE A 75 6.81 6.58 -6.58
N LEU A 76 5.56 6.15 -6.77
CA LEU A 76 4.49 6.38 -5.82
C LEU A 76 4.01 5.03 -5.28
N VAL A 77 4.18 4.80 -3.98
CA VAL A 77 3.63 3.62 -3.29
C VAL A 77 2.37 4.03 -2.54
N ASN A 78 1.22 3.73 -3.14
CA ASN A 78 -0.11 3.88 -2.55
C ASN A 78 -0.36 2.71 -1.59
N ASN A 79 0.12 2.86 -0.35
CA ASN A 79 0.01 1.82 0.67
C ASN A 79 -1.00 2.16 1.77
N ALA A 80 -1.31 3.43 2.01
CA ALA A 80 -2.30 3.81 3.03
C ALA A 80 -3.60 3.03 2.84
N GLY A 81 -4.11 2.48 3.93
CA GLY A 81 -5.36 1.72 3.94
C GLY A 81 -5.88 1.53 5.34
N ILE A 82 -7.19 1.35 5.44
CA ILE A 82 -7.88 1.04 6.69
C ILE A 82 -8.82 -0.15 6.49
N LEU A 83 -9.08 -0.84 7.58
CA LEU A 83 -10.11 -1.85 7.70
C LEU A 83 -10.98 -1.45 8.89
N SER A 84 -12.29 -1.37 8.67
CA SER A 84 -13.25 -1.08 9.74
C SER A 84 -13.49 -2.27 10.66
N THR A 85 -14.33 -2.08 11.65
CA THR A 85 -14.84 -3.15 12.50
C THR A 85 -15.42 -4.29 11.65
N ARG A 86 -15.00 -5.52 11.94
CA ARG A 86 -15.50 -6.70 11.22
C ARG A 86 -16.89 -7.07 11.75
N ALA A 87 -17.90 -6.64 11.01
CA ALA A 87 -19.30 -6.90 11.31
C ALA A 87 -20.05 -7.38 10.07
N VAL A 88 -21.23 -7.97 10.24
CA VAL A 88 -22.17 -8.20 9.13
C VAL A 88 -22.59 -6.84 8.57
N PHE A 89 -22.86 -6.76 7.27
CA PHE A 89 -22.98 -5.49 6.55
C PHE A 89 -24.01 -4.53 7.16
N GLN A 90 -25.13 -5.05 7.63
CA GLN A 90 -26.20 -4.25 8.23
C GLN A 90 -25.81 -3.54 9.55
N ASP A 91 -24.74 -4.02 10.20
CA ASP A 91 -24.27 -3.50 11.50
C ASP A 91 -23.04 -2.60 11.34
N ILE A 92 -22.56 -2.37 10.09
CA ILE A 92 -21.45 -1.45 9.84
C ILE A 92 -21.95 -0.01 9.89
N ASP A 93 -21.25 0.84 10.65
CA ASP A 93 -21.53 2.28 10.64
C ASP A 93 -21.29 2.84 9.22
N PRO A 94 -22.27 3.57 8.63
CA PRO A 94 -22.09 4.24 7.34
C PRO A 94 -20.81 5.08 7.23
N ALA A 95 -20.41 5.75 8.31
CA ALA A 95 -19.17 6.53 8.34
C ALA A 95 -17.91 5.66 8.16
N GLU A 96 -17.93 4.40 8.61
CA GLU A 96 -16.83 3.46 8.38
C GLU A 96 -16.78 3.02 6.91
N ILE A 97 -17.94 2.88 6.25
CA ILE A 97 -18.01 2.59 4.80
C ILE A 97 -17.37 3.73 4.02
N ASP A 98 -17.79 4.97 4.30
CA ASP A 98 -17.28 6.18 3.66
C ASP A 98 -15.75 6.29 3.88
N ALA A 99 -15.28 6.09 5.10
CA ALA A 99 -13.87 6.15 5.43
C ALA A 99 -13.04 5.11 4.66
N MET A 100 -13.55 3.88 4.50
CA MET A 100 -12.86 2.84 3.72
C MET A 100 -12.77 3.21 2.23
N ILE A 101 -13.84 3.72 1.65
CA ILE A 101 -13.84 4.17 0.24
C ILE A 101 -12.91 5.37 0.08
N ASP A 102 -12.95 6.34 0.98
CA ASP A 102 -12.13 7.54 0.92
C ASP A 102 -10.64 7.22 1.02
N VAL A 103 -10.24 6.37 1.97
CA VAL A 103 -8.82 6.06 2.21
C VAL A 103 -8.29 5.01 1.25
N ASN A 104 -9.04 3.91 1.03
CA ASN A 104 -8.52 2.76 0.27
C ASN A 104 -8.64 2.92 -1.24
N LEU A 105 -9.56 3.77 -1.73
CA LEU A 105 -9.85 3.91 -3.16
C LEU A 105 -9.68 5.35 -3.65
N LYS A 106 -10.39 6.32 -3.08
CA LYS A 106 -10.38 7.70 -3.58
C LYS A 106 -9.03 8.40 -3.38
N ALA A 107 -8.44 8.27 -2.19
CA ALA A 107 -7.17 8.92 -1.90
C ALA A 107 -6.02 8.47 -2.83
N PRO A 108 -5.79 7.15 -3.07
CA PRO A 108 -4.79 6.73 -4.05
C PRO A 108 -5.10 7.22 -5.47
N MET A 109 -6.36 7.29 -5.89
CA MET A 109 -6.74 7.83 -7.20
C MET A 109 -6.39 9.32 -7.30
N HIS A 110 -6.74 10.12 -6.29
CA HIS A 110 -6.46 11.55 -6.26
C HIS A 110 -4.96 11.86 -6.25
N LEU A 111 -4.18 11.17 -5.40
CA LEU A 111 -2.75 11.40 -5.30
C LEU A 111 -2.04 10.96 -6.60
N THR A 112 -2.46 9.82 -7.17
CA THR A 112 -1.97 9.37 -8.48
C THR A 112 -2.25 10.42 -9.54
N ARG A 113 -3.49 10.92 -9.66
CA ARG A 113 -3.86 11.95 -10.63
C ARG A 113 -3.01 13.21 -10.50
N ALA A 114 -2.67 13.59 -9.27
CA ALA A 114 -1.88 14.81 -9.03
C ALA A 114 -0.40 14.66 -9.45
N LEU A 115 0.21 13.49 -9.26
CA LEU A 115 1.63 13.25 -9.55
C LEU A 115 1.89 12.72 -10.98
N LEU A 116 0.91 12.06 -11.57
CA LEU A 116 1.01 11.40 -12.87
C LEU A 116 1.44 12.31 -14.03
N PRO A 117 0.95 13.55 -14.17
CA PRO A 117 1.35 14.41 -15.29
C PRO A 117 2.87 14.62 -15.40
N GLY A 118 3.55 14.78 -14.25
CA GLY A 118 5.00 14.90 -14.19
C GLY A 118 5.72 13.61 -14.63
N MET A 119 5.21 12.45 -14.24
CA MET A 119 5.75 11.14 -14.65
C MET A 119 5.60 10.92 -16.17
N VAL A 120 4.41 11.22 -16.71
CA VAL A 120 4.13 11.09 -18.15
C VAL A 120 5.01 12.03 -18.98
N ALA A 121 5.15 13.29 -18.56
CA ALA A 121 5.98 14.28 -19.27
C ALA A 121 7.45 13.85 -19.32
N ARG A 122 7.97 13.26 -18.25
CA ARG A 122 9.34 12.73 -18.21
C ARG A 122 9.49 11.33 -18.81
N ARG A 123 8.38 10.68 -19.21
CA ARG A 123 8.33 9.28 -19.65
C ARG A 123 9.03 8.33 -18.66
N ARG A 124 8.86 8.60 -17.38
CA ARG A 124 9.49 7.88 -16.27
C ARG A 124 8.60 7.93 -15.04
N GLY A 125 8.13 6.79 -14.58
CA GLY A 125 7.34 6.66 -13.38
C GLY A 125 6.99 5.22 -13.04
N HIS A 126 6.72 4.95 -11.76
CA HIS A 126 6.20 3.67 -11.31
C HIS A 126 5.16 3.88 -10.21
N LEU A 127 3.93 3.55 -10.51
CA LEU A 127 2.79 3.59 -9.60
C LEU A 127 2.61 2.21 -8.99
N ILE A 128 2.75 2.09 -7.68
CA ILE A 128 2.58 0.84 -6.94
C ILE A 128 1.38 0.99 -6.01
N PHE A 129 0.49 0.03 -6.05
CA PHE A 129 -0.72 0.00 -5.22
C PHE A 129 -0.72 -1.25 -4.34
N ILE A 130 -0.99 -1.07 -3.05
CA ILE A 130 -1.15 -2.19 -2.13
C ILE A 130 -2.63 -2.59 -2.12
N GLY A 131 -2.92 -3.63 -2.90
CA GLY A 131 -4.20 -4.30 -2.95
C GLY A 131 -4.47 -5.17 -1.73
N SER A 132 -5.26 -6.20 -1.92
CA SER A 132 -5.54 -7.25 -0.93
C SER A 132 -6.21 -8.44 -1.61
N ILE A 133 -5.96 -9.64 -1.13
CA ILE A 133 -6.78 -10.81 -1.50
C ILE A 133 -8.27 -10.61 -1.21
N GLY A 134 -8.60 -9.72 -0.23
CA GLY A 134 -9.98 -9.33 0.05
C GLY A 134 -10.67 -8.56 -1.08
N GLY A 135 -9.91 -8.04 -2.05
CA GLY A 135 -10.45 -7.47 -3.29
C GLY A 135 -10.58 -8.49 -4.43
N GLN A 136 -10.00 -9.68 -4.28
CA GLN A 136 -10.00 -10.75 -5.29
C GLN A 136 -10.98 -11.88 -4.94
N SER A 137 -11.27 -12.06 -3.64
CA SER A 137 -12.10 -13.15 -3.14
C SER A 137 -13.00 -12.66 -2.02
N ALA A 138 -14.16 -13.30 -1.88
CA ALA A 138 -15.11 -12.96 -0.83
C ALA A 138 -14.64 -13.46 0.55
N PHE A 139 -14.79 -12.60 1.55
CA PHE A 139 -14.54 -12.92 2.95
C PHE A 139 -15.72 -12.52 3.81
N PRO A 140 -16.11 -13.32 4.82
CA PRO A 140 -17.15 -12.93 5.77
C PRO A 140 -16.80 -11.58 6.45
N ASN A 141 -17.81 -10.77 6.69
CA ASN A 141 -17.68 -9.50 7.41
C ASN A 141 -16.65 -8.52 6.79
N SER A 142 -16.57 -8.48 5.47
CA SER A 142 -15.57 -7.67 4.74
C SER A 142 -16.15 -6.98 3.50
N SER A 143 -17.47 -6.81 3.42
CA SER A 143 -18.16 -6.33 2.21
C SER A 143 -17.62 -4.98 1.71
N ALA A 144 -17.58 -3.95 2.57
CA ALA A 144 -17.13 -2.62 2.19
C ALA A 144 -15.61 -2.58 1.93
N TYR A 145 -14.81 -3.27 2.75
CA TYR A 145 -13.38 -3.40 2.52
C TYR A 145 -13.08 -4.11 1.19
N GLY A 146 -13.72 -5.25 0.96
CA GLY A 146 -13.59 -6.00 -0.29
C GLY A 146 -13.94 -5.16 -1.50
N ALA A 147 -15.07 -4.44 -1.45
CA ALA A 147 -15.48 -3.52 -2.51
C ALA A 147 -14.44 -2.42 -2.77
N SER A 148 -13.87 -1.80 -1.71
CA SER A 148 -12.84 -0.77 -1.86
C SER A 148 -11.57 -1.32 -2.53
N LYS A 149 -11.14 -2.54 -2.18
CA LYS A 149 -9.94 -3.17 -2.73
C LYS A 149 -10.17 -3.75 -4.13
N ALA A 150 -11.37 -4.27 -4.43
CA ALA A 150 -11.75 -4.68 -5.79
C ALA A 150 -11.82 -3.48 -6.74
N GLY A 151 -12.37 -2.35 -6.28
CA GLY A 151 -12.36 -1.10 -7.02
C GLY A 151 -10.94 -0.61 -7.31
N LEU A 152 -10.03 -0.69 -6.34
CA LEU A 152 -8.62 -0.34 -6.51
C LEU A 152 -7.94 -1.24 -7.54
N SER A 153 -8.21 -2.56 -7.51
CA SER A 153 -7.66 -3.52 -8.44
C SER A 153 -8.07 -3.20 -9.89
N LEU A 154 -9.36 -2.99 -10.14
CA LEU A 154 -9.86 -2.63 -11.46
C LEU A 154 -9.36 -1.25 -11.91
N PHE A 155 -9.20 -0.30 -10.98
CA PHE A 155 -8.57 0.99 -11.26
C PHE A 155 -7.14 0.82 -11.77
N CYS A 156 -6.33 -0.04 -11.16
CA CYS A 156 -4.97 -0.34 -11.62
C CYS A 156 -4.96 -0.90 -13.04
N ASP A 157 -5.88 -1.82 -13.35
CA ASP A 157 -5.97 -2.43 -14.68
C ASP A 157 -6.34 -1.40 -15.76
N ASN A 158 -7.34 -0.55 -15.50
CA ASN A 158 -7.73 0.53 -16.41
C ASN A 158 -6.64 1.60 -16.55
N LEU A 159 -6.02 2.02 -15.44
CA LEU A 159 -4.95 3.00 -15.46
C LEU A 159 -3.76 2.54 -16.33
N ARG A 160 -3.46 1.24 -16.32
CA ARG A 160 -2.42 0.66 -17.19
C ARG A 160 -2.74 0.82 -18.67
N LEU A 161 -4.02 0.70 -19.04
CA LEU A 161 -4.48 0.95 -20.42
C LEU A 161 -4.38 2.42 -20.79
N ASP A 162 -4.79 3.33 -19.89
CA ASP A 162 -4.68 4.78 -20.10
C ASP A 162 -3.23 5.24 -20.28
N LEU A 163 -2.26 4.52 -19.73
CA LEU A 163 -0.84 4.86 -19.74
C LEU A 163 -0.04 4.17 -20.84
N LEU A 164 -0.68 3.43 -21.73
CA LEU A 164 0.02 2.81 -22.86
C LEU A 164 0.87 3.83 -23.63
N GLY A 165 2.13 3.49 -23.89
CA GLY A 165 3.07 4.35 -24.59
C GLY A 165 3.68 5.47 -23.74
N SER A 166 3.27 5.69 -22.50
CA SER A 166 3.80 6.75 -21.61
C SER A 166 5.14 6.39 -20.94
N SER A 167 5.53 5.12 -20.91
CA SER A 167 6.65 4.59 -20.14
C SER A 167 6.48 4.72 -18.61
N VAL A 168 5.23 4.86 -18.13
CA VAL A 168 4.88 4.81 -16.71
C VAL A 168 4.32 3.43 -16.39
N ARG A 169 4.88 2.76 -15.40
CA ARG A 169 4.47 1.41 -14.97
C ARG A 169 3.39 1.47 -13.90
N VAL A 170 2.53 0.45 -13.87
CA VAL A 170 1.47 0.31 -12.85
C VAL A 170 1.50 -1.11 -12.30
N SER A 171 1.85 -1.26 -11.03
CA SER A 171 1.91 -2.55 -10.35
C SER A 171 0.95 -2.60 -9.17
N GLU A 172 0.19 -3.68 -9.06
CA GLU A 172 -0.59 -4.00 -7.88
C GLU A 172 0.10 -5.13 -7.10
N ILE A 173 0.40 -4.90 -5.82
CA ILE A 173 0.86 -5.95 -4.90
C ILE A 173 -0.33 -6.36 -4.07
N VAL A 174 -0.69 -7.65 -4.12
CA VAL A 174 -1.88 -8.22 -3.49
C VAL A 174 -1.46 -9.17 -2.36
N PRO A 175 -1.32 -8.67 -1.13
CA PRO A 175 -0.92 -9.52 -0.02
C PRO A 175 -2.07 -10.40 0.46
N GLY A 176 -1.72 -11.63 0.85
CA GLY A 176 -2.50 -12.46 1.76
C GLY A 176 -2.43 -11.94 3.20
N ARG A 177 -2.36 -12.83 4.18
CA ARG A 177 -2.28 -12.45 5.58
C ARG A 177 -0.90 -11.91 5.92
N VAL A 178 -0.82 -10.62 6.23
CA VAL A 178 0.39 -9.94 6.72
C VAL A 178 0.16 -9.54 8.18
N GLU A 179 1.13 -9.78 9.04
CA GLU A 179 1.06 -9.35 10.43
C GLU A 179 1.30 -7.84 10.53
N THR A 180 0.21 -7.09 10.66
CA THR A 180 0.22 -5.62 10.74
C THR A 180 -0.78 -5.12 11.78
N SER A 181 -0.69 -3.83 12.12
CA SER A 181 -1.68 -3.16 12.95
C SER A 181 -3.08 -3.08 12.33
N LEU A 182 -3.21 -3.26 11.01
CA LEU A 182 -4.48 -3.14 10.28
C LEU A 182 -5.58 -4.04 10.87
N TYR A 183 -5.24 -5.30 11.15
CA TYR A 183 -6.19 -6.23 11.75
C TYR A 183 -6.41 -6.00 13.24
N ARG A 184 -5.38 -5.51 13.96
CA ARG A 184 -5.49 -5.21 15.39
C ARG A 184 -6.46 -4.06 15.67
N THR A 185 -6.54 -3.08 14.76
CA THR A 185 -7.48 -1.96 14.90
C THR A 185 -8.90 -2.30 14.47
N SER A 186 -9.10 -3.33 13.64
CA SER A 186 -10.42 -3.75 13.16
C SER A 186 -11.13 -4.76 14.08
N ILE A 187 -10.42 -5.33 15.05
CA ILE A 187 -10.96 -6.28 16.04
C ILE A 187 -10.75 -5.66 17.42
N PRO A 188 -11.83 -5.19 18.08
CA PRO A 188 -11.74 -4.49 19.37
C PRO A 188 -11.15 -5.34 20.50
N ASP A 189 -11.29 -6.66 20.41
CA ASP A 189 -10.76 -7.59 21.39
C ASP A 189 -9.32 -8.00 21.05
N ASN A 190 -8.36 -7.63 21.90
CA ASN A 190 -6.96 -8.00 21.77
C ASN A 190 -6.74 -9.52 21.71
N GLN A 191 -7.60 -10.31 22.37
CA GLN A 191 -7.52 -11.78 22.32
C GLN A 191 -7.97 -12.31 20.96
N ALA A 192 -9.04 -11.77 20.38
CA ALA A 192 -9.50 -12.14 19.04
C ALA A 192 -8.47 -11.77 17.95
N SER A 193 -7.75 -10.67 18.13
CA SER A 193 -6.65 -10.25 17.25
C SER A 193 -5.46 -11.22 17.33
N ALA A 194 -5.12 -11.73 18.53
CA ALA A 194 -4.07 -12.73 18.71
C ALA A 194 -4.42 -14.05 18.00
N VAL A 195 -5.67 -14.50 18.07
CA VAL A 195 -6.15 -15.73 17.42
C VAL A 195 -5.94 -15.72 15.90
N LEU A 196 -5.91 -14.53 15.25
CA LEU A 196 -5.63 -14.45 13.81
C LEU A 196 -4.21 -14.87 13.43
N TYR A 197 -3.26 -14.72 14.34
CA TYR A 197 -1.85 -14.99 14.08
C TYR A 197 -1.30 -16.19 14.84
N ASP A 198 -1.98 -16.56 15.93
CA ASP A 198 -1.49 -17.62 16.84
C ASP A 198 -1.54 -19.00 16.16
N GLY A 199 -0.37 -19.61 16.03
CA GLY A 199 -0.18 -20.89 15.34
C GLY A 199 -0.17 -20.80 13.82
N TYR A 200 -0.11 -19.58 13.23
CA TYR A 200 0.03 -19.37 11.77
C TYR A 200 1.32 -18.65 11.44
N ARG A 201 1.98 -19.06 10.37
CA ARG A 201 3.11 -18.33 9.80
C ARG A 201 2.60 -17.28 8.81
N SER A 202 2.28 -16.09 9.33
CA SER A 202 1.86 -14.96 8.50
C SER A 202 3.05 -14.28 7.81
N LEU A 203 2.80 -13.63 6.67
CA LEU A 203 3.80 -12.74 6.08
C LEU A 203 4.13 -11.61 7.05
N GLN A 204 5.38 -11.17 7.00
CA GLN A 204 5.82 -9.96 7.70
C GLN A 204 5.85 -8.78 6.72
N PRO A 205 5.71 -7.53 7.20
CA PRO A 205 5.79 -6.34 6.37
C PRO A 205 7.01 -6.29 5.45
N GLU A 206 8.16 -6.77 5.92
CA GLU A 206 9.43 -6.84 5.19
C GLU A 206 9.36 -7.77 3.98
N ASN A 207 8.53 -8.81 4.02
CA ASN A 207 8.33 -9.70 2.88
C ASN A 207 7.67 -8.94 1.72
N ILE A 208 6.69 -8.09 2.03
CA ILE A 208 6.02 -7.26 1.02
C ILE A 208 6.94 -6.14 0.53
N ALA A 209 7.71 -5.51 1.42
CA ALA A 209 8.71 -4.51 1.05
C ALA A 209 9.74 -5.10 0.07
N ARG A 210 10.19 -6.35 0.29
CA ARG A 210 11.11 -7.05 -0.61
C ARG A 210 10.48 -7.31 -1.99
N VAL A 211 9.20 -7.64 -2.06
CA VAL A 211 8.49 -7.79 -3.35
C VAL A 211 8.45 -6.45 -4.08
N ILE A 212 8.15 -5.35 -3.38
CA ILE A 212 8.15 -4.00 -3.94
C ILE A 212 9.54 -3.65 -4.50
N GLU A 213 10.62 -3.91 -3.74
CA GLU A 213 12.00 -3.69 -4.21
C GLU A 213 12.29 -4.44 -5.52
N ASN A 214 11.94 -5.73 -5.57
CA ASN A 214 12.17 -6.57 -6.75
C ASN A 214 11.42 -6.04 -7.98
N VAL A 215 10.19 -5.59 -7.82
CA VAL A 215 9.38 -5.03 -8.91
C VAL A 215 9.93 -3.67 -9.38
N ILE A 216 10.43 -2.84 -8.46
CA ILE A 216 11.05 -1.54 -8.78
C ILE A 216 12.35 -1.71 -9.58
N ASP A 217 13.13 -2.75 -9.30
CA ASP A 217 14.44 -2.98 -9.90
C ASP A 217 14.39 -3.57 -11.31
N LEU A 218 13.23 -4.01 -11.75
CA LEU A 218 13.06 -4.51 -13.11
C LEU A 218 13.31 -3.40 -14.15
N PRO A 219 13.80 -3.77 -15.35
CA PRO A 219 14.00 -2.83 -16.45
C PRO A 219 12.73 -2.00 -16.72
N VAL A 220 12.87 -0.74 -17.11
CA VAL A 220 11.77 0.22 -17.26
C VAL A 220 10.69 -0.22 -18.26
N PHE A 221 11.02 -1.10 -19.20
CA PHE A 221 10.08 -1.65 -20.17
C PHE A 221 9.33 -2.91 -19.65
N VAL A 222 9.69 -3.39 -18.45
CA VAL A 222 9.03 -4.55 -17.81
C VAL A 222 8.03 -4.02 -16.81
N ASP A 223 6.75 -4.15 -17.11
CA ASP A 223 5.65 -3.79 -16.20
C ASP A 223 5.06 -5.05 -15.58
N VAL A 224 5.23 -5.21 -14.28
CA VAL A 224 4.62 -6.30 -13.50
C VAL A 224 3.23 -5.85 -13.09
N ALA A 225 2.21 -6.33 -13.77
CA ALA A 225 0.84 -5.87 -13.59
C ALA A 225 0.29 -6.16 -12.20
N ARG A 226 0.48 -7.40 -11.71
CA ARG A 226 0.00 -7.86 -10.41
C ARG A 226 0.92 -8.92 -9.83
N VAL A 227 1.13 -8.86 -8.51
CA VAL A 227 1.83 -9.89 -7.74
C VAL A 227 0.97 -10.27 -6.54
N GLU A 228 0.49 -11.48 -6.51
CA GLU A 228 -0.16 -12.05 -5.34
C GLU A 228 0.88 -12.72 -4.44
N VAL A 229 0.86 -12.40 -3.15
CA VAL A 229 1.84 -12.88 -2.18
C VAL A 229 1.13 -13.53 -1.01
N TYR A 230 1.31 -14.83 -0.84
CA TYR A 230 0.66 -15.61 0.22
C TYR A 230 1.69 -16.22 1.17
N PRO A 231 1.34 -16.38 2.46
CA PRO A 231 1.99 -17.41 3.26
C PRO A 231 1.84 -18.77 2.57
N THR A 232 2.84 -19.63 2.66
CA THR A 232 2.78 -20.98 2.05
C THR A 232 1.61 -21.82 2.57
N ASP A 233 1.18 -21.52 3.80
CA ASP A 233 0.11 -22.26 4.49
C ASP A 233 -1.27 -21.61 4.31
N GLN A 234 -1.37 -20.56 3.46
CA GLN A 234 -2.64 -19.92 3.11
C GLN A 234 -3.10 -20.34 1.71
N ALA A 235 -4.35 -20.81 1.61
CA ALA A 235 -4.96 -21.13 0.32
C ALA A 235 -5.10 -19.85 -0.53
N SER A 236 -4.73 -19.94 -1.82
CA SER A 236 -5.01 -18.89 -2.78
C SER A 236 -6.53 -18.74 -2.98
N GLY A 237 -7.01 -17.50 -3.09
CA GLY A 237 -8.43 -17.21 -3.29
C GLY A 237 -9.32 -17.40 -2.06
N GLY A 238 -8.76 -17.51 -0.85
CA GLY A 238 -9.55 -17.72 0.35
C GLY A 238 -8.87 -17.34 1.65
N GLY A 239 -9.64 -17.37 2.73
CA GLY A 239 -9.16 -17.15 4.11
C GLY A 239 -8.64 -18.40 4.80
N THR A 240 -8.71 -19.56 4.16
CA THR A 240 -8.29 -20.83 4.75
C THR A 240 -6.78 -20.84 4.94
N MET A 241 -6.35 -21.10 6.17
CA MET A 241 -4.94 -21.29 6.52
C MET A 241 -4.78 -22.58 7.31
N VAL A 242 -3.66 -23.25 7.09
CA VAL A 242 -3.24 -24.40 7.89
C VAL A 242 -2.35 -23.92 9.02
N LYS A 243 -2.57 -24.42 10.23
CA LYS A 243 -1.70 -24.10 11.36
C LYS A 243 -0.31 -24.68 11.14
N PHE A 244 0.69 -23.87 11.45
CA PHE A 244 2.07 -24.28 11.36
C PHE A 244 2.33 -25.41 12.37
N GLN A 245 2.86 -26.51 11.88
CA GLN A 245 3.38 -27.61 12.70
C GLN A 245 4.90 -27.43 12.76
N ALA A 246 5.43 -27.19 13.96
CA ALA A 246 6.87 -27.03 14.20
C ALA A 246 7.63 -28.35 14.01
#